data_a4944869098d9c2fbb6d678e78cbee19
#
_entry.id   a4944869098d9c2fbb6d678e78cbee19
#
_cell.length_a   1.000
_cell.length_b   1.000
_cell.length_c   1.000
_cell.angle_alpha   90.00
_cell.angle_beta   90.00
_cell.angle_gamma   90.00
#
_symmetry.space_group_name_H-M   'P 1'
#
loop_
_entity.id
_entity.type
_entity.pdbx_description
1 polymer ?
#
loop_
_entity_poly.entity_id
_entity_poly.type
_entity_poly.pdbx_seq_one_letter_code
_entity_poly.pdbx_strand_id
1 'polypeptide(L)'
;HGKGFGVDALNADNHSWVLSRMAVEFDCQPGQYTDYTIATWINEYGRVLSTRNFTLTDAAGNEFGRAVTQWAMIDLRSRSALDLSWVGDAHADAIVDAPSPTDKPRKIRDVDPAQTAVHKVVYSDIDFNRHVNTMRYIEMMIDMLPLEMLMQEAPVRLDIHFLRECRYGQTLAVGYEQRGLTALFE
;
A
#
# COMPACT_ATOMS: atom_id res chain seq x y z
N HIS A 1 -8.64 17.21 2.56
CA HIS A 1 -8.76 18.40 1.70
C HIS A 1 -8.81 19.73 2.49
N GLY A 2 -9.35 19.78 3.70
CA GLY A 2 -9.57 21.04 4.47
C GLY A 2 -8.33 21.69 5.09
N LYS A 3 -7.14 21.07 5.04
CA LYS A 3 -5.93 21.56 5.74
C LYS A 3 -4.73 21.86 4.80
N GLY A 4 -4.94 22.09 3.50
CA GLY A 4 -3.86 22.47 2.56
C GLY A 4 -2.97 21.29 2.08
N PHE A 5 -3.28 20.04 2.43
CA PHE A 5 -2.56 18.82 2.01
C PHE A 5 -3.31 18.00 0.96
N GLY A 6 -4.30 18.58 0.30
CA GLY A 6 -4.93 17.96 -0.86
C GLY A 6 -3.97 17.87 -2.05
N VAL A 7 -4.21 16.92 -2.95
CA VAL A 7 -3.40 16.68 -4.15
C VAL A 7 -3.14 17.97 -4.94
N ASP A 8 -4.17 18.81 -5.10
CA ASP A 8 -4.06 20.06 -5.87
C ASP A 8 -3.11 21.09 -5.22
N ALA A 9 -3.17 21.24 -3.88
CA ALA A 9 -2.29 22.15 -3.17
C ALA A 9 -0.83 21.72 -3.22
N LEU A 10 -0.57 20.43 -3.01
CA LEU A 10 0.78 19.86 -3.08
C LEU A 10 1.36 19.90 -4.50
N ASN A 11 0.54 19.63 -5.51
CA ASN A 11 0.97 19.70 -6.91
C ASN A 11 1.32 21.15 -7.32
N ALA A 12 0.64 22.16 -6.76
CA ALA A 12 1.00 23.56 -6.97
C ALA A 12 2.42 23.87 -6.48
N ASP A 13 2.84 23.23 -5.37
CA ASP A 13 4.19 23.33 -4.80
C ASP A 13 5.18 22.32 -5.40
N ASN A 14 4.78 21.61 -6.45
CA ASN A 14 5.58 20.57 -7.11
C ASN A 14 5.90 19.37 -6.19
N HIS A 15 5.05 19.10 -5.20
CA HIS A 15 5.17 17.97 -4.27
C HIS A 15 4.04 16.96 -4.48
N SER A 16 4.30 15.70 -4.13
CA SER A 16 3.26 14.66 -4.13
C SER A 16 3.52 13.61 -3.07
N TRP A 17 2.43 13.07 -2.50
CA TRP A 17 2.51 11.90 -1.66
C TRP A 17 2.59 10.64 -2.53
N VAL A 18 3.54 9.79 -2.22
CA VAL A 18 3.67 8.46 -2.83
C VAL A 18 3.60 7.37 -1.76
N LEU A 19 2.83 6.33 -2.02
CA LEU A 19 2.80 5.14 -1.19
C LEU A 19 4.12 4.39 -1.36
N SER A 20 4.87 4.25 -0.27
CA SER A 20 6.17 3.58 -0.27
C SER A 20 6.06 2.12 0.18
N ARG A 21 5.27 1.88 1.23
CA ARG A 21 5.11 0.54 1.82
C ARG A 21 3.71 0.37 2.36
N MET A 22 3.24 -0.87 2.37
CA MET A 22 1.94 -1.23 2.90
C MET A 22 2.01 -2.62 3.55
N ALA A 23 1.37 -2.75 4.71
CA ALA A 23 1.01 -4.01 5.32
C ALA A 23 -0.50 -4.04 5.47
N VAL A 24 -1.13 -5.13 5.05
CA VAL A 24 -2.57 -5.34 5.18
C VAL A 24 -2.81 -6.72 5.77
N GLU A 25 -3.70 -6.81 6.73
CA GLU A 25 -4.15 -8.07 7.33
C GLU A 25 -5.66 -8.18 7.24
N PHE A 26 -6.14 -9.38 6.93
CA PHE A 26 -7.53 -9.76 7.02
C PHE A 26 -7.65 -11.05 7.83
N ASP A 27 -8.56 -11.05 8.80
CA ASP A 27 -8.87 -12.26 9.59
C ASP A 27 -9.88 -13.14 8.85
N CYS A 28 -10.76 -12.52 8.04
CA CYS A 28 -11.71 -13.19 7.16
C CYS A 28 -12.05 -12.27 5.98
N GLN A 29 -12.66 -12.84 4.95
CA GLN A 29 -13.19 -12.06 3.83
C GLN A 29 -14.57 -11.48 4.22
N PRO A 30 -14.85 -10.19 3.90
CA PRO A 30 -16.17 -9.63 4.09
C PRO A 30 -17.18 -10.33 3.18
N GLY A 31 -18.40 -10.56 3.69
CA GLY A 31 -19.48 -11.11 2.90
C GLY A 31 -19.90 -10.19 1.75
N GLN A 32 -20.46 -10.75 0.69
CA GLN A 32 -21.05 -9.95 -0.39
C GLN A 32 -22.23 -9.13 0.14
N TYR A 33 -22.34 -7.88 -0.33
CA TYR A 33 -23.44 -6.95 0.04
C TYR A 33 -23.54 -6.65 1.54
N THR A 34 -22.42 -6.73 2.26
CA THR A 34 -22.35 -6.34 3.67
C THR A 34 -21.82 -4.94 3.83
N ASP A 35 -22.40 -4.19 4.77
CA ASP A 35 -21.89 -2.89 5.14
C ASP A 35 -20.66 -3.05 6.06
N TYR A 36 -19.66 -2.19 5.86
CA TYR A 36 -18.51 -2.10 6.73
C TYR A 36 -18.04 -0.65 6.88
N THR A 37 -17.34 -0.38 7.96
CA THR A 37 -16.77 0.92 8.26
C THR A 37 -15.24 0.86 8.12
N ILE A 38 -14.66 1.86 7.45
CA ILE A 38 -13.22 2.07 7.40
C ILE A 38 -12.89 3.27 8.28
N ALA A 39 -12.12 3.06 9.32
CA ALA A 39 -11.49 4.14 10.08
C ALA A 39 -10.05 4.33 9.62
N THR A 40 -9.56 5.57 9.60
CA THR A 40 -8.18 5.88 9.23
C THR A 40 -7.65 7.06 10.03
N TRP A 41 -6.38 6.96 10.45
CA TRP A 41 -5.68 8.02 11.18
C TRP A 41 -4.18 8.03 10.86
N ILE A 42 -3.54 9.15 11.11
CA ILE A 42 -2.08 9.28 11.08
C ILE A 42 -1.60 9.29 12.53
N ASN A 43 -0.65 8.44 12.87
CA ASN A 43 -0.05 8.42 14.20
C ASN A 43 1.39 8.92 14.23
N GLU A 44 2.02 9.08 13.07
CA GLU A 44 3.42 9.47 13.03
C GLU A 44 3.78 10.21 11.73
N TYR A 45 4.47 11.34 11.85
CA TYR A 45 5.31 11.92 10.81
C TYR A 45 6.77 11.72 11.21
N GLY A 46 7.41 10.69 10.66
CA GLY A 46 8.86 10.52 10.76
C GLY A 46 9.59 11.48 9.80
N ARG A 47 10.92 11.44 9.82
CA ARG A 47 11.73 12.33 8.98
C ARG A 47 11.46 12.18 7.47
N VAL A 48 11.19 10.97 6.99
CA VAL A 48 11.04 10.66 5.54
C VAL A 48 9.70 10.03 5.23
N LEU A 49 9.09 9.34 6.20
CA LEU A 49 7.85 8.60 6.02
C LEU A 49 6.79 9.05 7.03
N SER A 50 5.57 9.24 6.55
CA SER A 50 4.38 9.36 7.38
C SER A 50 3.72 7.99 7.49
N THR A 51 3.23 7.64 8.67
CA THR A 51 2.52 6.39 8.93
C THR A 51 1.02 6.65 9.06
N ARG A 52 0.24 6.01 8.19
CA ARG A 52 -1.22 6.06 8.21
C ARG A 52 -1.78 4.66 8.45
N ASN A 53 -2.73 4.58 9.35
CA ASN A 53 -3.35 3.35 9.82
C ASN A 53 -4.80 3.24 9.32
N PHE A 54 -5.28 2.01 9.24
CA PHE A 54 -6.65 1.69 8.86
C PHE A 54 -7.17 0.51 9.66
N THR A 55 -8.45 0.56 10.03
CA THR A 55 -9.21 -0.59 10.51
C THR A 55 -10.50 -0.72 9.73
N LEU A 56 -10.92 -1.96 9.50
CA LEU A 56 -12.18 -2.31 8.86
C LEU A 56 -13.02 -3.09 9.86
N THR A 57 -14.24 -2.61 10.11
CA THR A 57 -15.19 -3.23 11.02
C THR A 57 -16.49 -3.56 10.30
N ASP A 58 -17.11 -4.68 10.65
CA ASP A 58 -18.44 -5.05 10.17
C ASP A 58 -19.54 -4.17 10.79
N ALA A 59 -20.79 -4.40 10.40
CA ALA A 59 -21.95 -3.67 10.92
C ALA A 59 -22.19 -3.92 12.43
N ALA A 60 -21.67 -5.00 12.99
CA ALA A 60 -21.74 -5.32 14.42
C ALA A 60 -20.57 -4.70 15.22
N GLY A 61 -19.62 -4.07 14.56
CA GLY A 61 -18.45 -3.45 15.18
C GLY A 61 -17.26 -4.40 15.37
N ASN A 62 -17.29 -5.62 14.83
CA ASN A 62 -16.15 -6.53 14.89
C ASN A 62 -15.10 -6.13 13.85
N GLU A 63 -13.86 -5.98 14.27
CA GLU A 63 -12.75 -5.76 13.36
C GLU A 63 -12.42 -7.05 12.61
N PHE A 64 -12.31 -6.97 11.28
CA PHE A 64 -11.93 -8.10 10.43
C PHE A 64 -10.75 -7.79 9.50
N GLY A 65 -10.36 -6.52 9.42
CA GLY A 65 -9.23 -6.10 8.59
C GLY A 65 -8.51 -4.88 9.14
N ARG A 66 -7.21 -4.79 8.90
CA ARG A 66 -6.35 -3.70 9.35
C ARG A 66 -5.20 -3.46 8.39
N ALA A 67 -4.70 -2.24 8.36
CA ALA A 67 -3.55 -1.92 7.54
C ALA A 67 -2.68 -0.81 8.14
N VAL A 68 -1.40 -0.86 7.81
CA VAL A 68 -0.42 0.19 8.06
C VAL A 68 0.25 0.55 6.75
N THR A 69 0.17 1.82 6.37
CA THR A 69 0.78 2.34 5.15
C THR A 69 1.82 3.40 5.49
N GLN A 70 2.91 3.41 4.74
CA GLN A 70 3.97 4.39 4.88
C GLN A 70 4.10 5.20 3.58
N TRP A 71 4.01 6.51 3.72
CA TRP A 71 3.97 7.47 2.63
C TRP A 71 5.18 8.39 2.67
N ALA A 72 5.82 8.59 1.54
CA ALA A 72 6.84 9.60 1.35
C ALA A 72 6.26 10.80 0.60
N MET A 73 6.69 12.02 0.96
CA MET A 73 6.48 13.18 0.11
C MET A 73 7.69 13.34 -0.79
N ILE A 74 7.46 13.49 -2.08
CA ILE A 74 8.53 13.68 -3.07
C ILE A 74 8.39 15.03 -3.78
N ASP A 75 9.52 15.61 -4.13
CA ASP A 75 9.60 16.66 -5.14
C ASP A 75 9.43 16.03 -6.52
N LEU A 76 8.45 16.52 -7.31
CA LEU A 76 8.09 15.92 -8.60
C LEU A 76 9.14 16.14 -9.69
N ARG A 77 10.04 17.14 -9.55
CA ARG A 77 11.12 17.42 -10.53
C ARG A 77 12.34 16.57 -10.26
N SER A 78 12.84 16.61 -9.02
CA SER A 78 14.04 15.85 -8.63
C SER A 78 13.76 14.38 -8.34
N ARG A 79 12.48 14.02 -8.09
CA ARG A 79 12.03 12.67 -7.70
C ARG A 79 12.65 12.21 -6.37
N SER A 80 13.15 13.14 -5.57
CA SER A 80 13.73 12.87 -4.26
C SER A 80 12.70 13.01 -3.14
N ALA A 81 12.86 12.19 -2.09
CA ALA A 81 12.05 12.31 -0.90
C ALA A 81 12.39 13.59 -0.14
N LEU A 82 11.36 14.25 0.39
CA LEU A 82 11.47 15.45 1.21
C LEU A 82 11.56 15.09 2.69
N ASP A 83 12.20 15.97 3.46
CA ASP A 83 12.17 15.90 4.92
C ASP A 83 10.78 16.32 5.41
N LEU A 84 10.13 15.47 6.21
CA LEU A 84 8.77 15.68 6.72
C LEU A 84 8.72 16.32 8.12
N SER A 85 9.85 16.68 8.71
CA SER A 85 9.90 17.23 10.08
C SER A 85 9.00 18.47 10.21
N TRP A 86 9.02 19.36 9.21
CA TRP A 86 8.18 20.55 9.17
C TRP A 86 6.68 20.22 9.06
N VAL A 87 6.32 19.08 8.43
CA VAL A 87 4.92 18.64 8.31
C VAL A 87 4.39 18.23 9.67
N GLY A 88 5.20 17.48 10.44
CA GLY A 88 4.87 17.08 11.80
C GLY A 88 4.64 18.27 12.71
N ASP A 89 5.50 19.29 12.62
CA ASP A 89 5.39 20.52 13.40
C ASP A 89 4.16 21.35 13.01
N ALA A 90 3.93 21.51 11.70
CA ALA A 90 2.81 22.30 11.19
C ALA A 90 1.43 21.63 11.36
N HIS A 91 1.39 20.31 11.51
CA HIS A 91 0.17 19.49 11.55
C HIS A 91 0.14 18.51 12.73
N ALA A 92 0.74 18.89 13.85
CA ALA A 92 0.69 18.10 15.09
C ALA A 92 -0.76 17.78 15.53
N ASP A 93 -1.71 18.67 15.21
CA ASP A 93 -3.14 18.49 15.45
C ASP A 93 -3.80 17.39 14.58
N ALA A 94 -3.14 16.92 13.53
CA ALA A 94 -3.62 15.83 12.68
C ALA A 94 -3.11 14.46 13.15
N ILE A 95 -2.16 14.44 14.09
CA ILE A 95 -1.65 13.20 14.68
C ILE A 95 -2.63 12.69 15.73
N VAL A 96 -3.02 11.44 15.61
CA VAL A 96 -3.85 10.76 16.60
C VAL A 96 -2.94 9.91 17.46
N ASP A 97 -2.97 10.13 18.79
CA ASP A 97 -2.24 9.33 19.76
C ASP A 97 -2.95 7.97 19.96
N ALA A 98 -2.79 7.12 18.96
CA ALA A 98 -3.29 5.75 18.95
C ALA A 98 -2.23 4.83 18.32
N PRO A 99 -2.08 3.59 18.84
CA PRO A 99 -1.13 2.65 18.29
C PRO A 99 -1.52 2.24 16.87
N SER A 100 -0.55 1.76 16.10
CA SER A 100 -0.83 1.06 14.84
C SER A 100 -1.57 -0.25 15.12
N PRO A 101 -2.59 -0.61 14.30
CA PRO A 101 -3.42 -1.79 14.56
C PRO A 101 -2.72 -3.11 14.21
N THR A 102 -1.60 -3.06 13.51
CA THR A 102 -0.73 -4.18 13.19
C THR A 102 0.72 -3.71 13.03
N ASP A 103 1.63 -4.66 12.84
CA ASP A 103 3.05 -4.39 12.60
C ASP A 103 3.27 -3.55 11.34
N LYS A 104 4.26 -2.66 11.38
CA LYS A 104 4.73 -1.93 10.19
C LYS A 104 5.15 -2.90 9.08
N PRO A 105 5.10 -2.49 7.79
CA PRO A 105 5.47 -3.34 6.66
C PRO A 105 6.83 -3.99 6.84
N ARG A 106 6.90 -5.31 6.72
CA ARG A 106 8.11 -6.11 6.85
C ARG A 106 9.00 -5.89 5.65
N LYS A 107 10.31 -5.85 5.86
CA LYS A 107 11.25 -5.78 4.76
C LYS A 107 11.39 -7.14 4.09
N ILE A 108 11.07 -7.19 2.79
CA ILE A 108 11.26 -8.36 1.95
C ILE A 108 12.69 -8.32 1.42
N ARG A 109 13.41 -9.44 1.47
CA ARG A 109 14.78 -9.57 0.99
C ARG A 109 14.97 -10.94 0.35
N ASP A 110 15.95 -11.00 -0.56
CA ASP A 110 16.53 -12.25 -1.05
C ASP A 110 15.45 -13.20 -1.62
N VAL A 111 14.61 -12.67 -2.51
CA VAL A 111 13.69 -13.50 -3.30
C VAL A 111 14.52 -14.23 -4.36
N ASP A 112 14.36 -15.55 -4.44
CA ASP A 112 14.96 -16.40 -5.47
C ASP A 112 13.83 -17.04 -6.32
N PRO A 113 13.41 -16.35 -7.39
CA PRO A 113 12.20 -16.73 -8.12
C PRO A 113 12.31 -18.10 -8.77
N ALA A 114 11.47 -19.03 -8.34
CA ALA A 114 11.30 -20.34 -8.99
C ALA A 114 10.43 -20.25 -10.26
N GLN A 115 9.61 -19.21 -10.36
CA GLN A 115 8.73 -18.91 -11.49
C GLN A 115 8.75 -17.43 -11.79
N THR A 116 8.59 -17.08 -13.07
CA THR A 116 8.49 -15.69 -13.51
C THR A 116 7.38 -15.55 -14.54
N ALA A 117 6.47 -14.61 -14.30
CA ALA A 117 5.48 -14.17 -15.27
C ALA A 117 5.89 -12.83 -15.88
N VAL A 118 5.56 -12.63 -17.15
CA VAL A 118 5.87 -11.37 -17.86
C VAL A 118 4.56 -10.70 -18.23
N HIS A 119 4.39 -9.45 -17.80
CA HIS A 119 3.23 -8.65 -18.08
C HIS A 119 3.62 -7.37 -18.84
N LYS A 120 2.97 -7.14 -20.00
CA LYS A 120 3.10 -5.86 -20.70
C LYS A 120 2.04 -4.91 -20.19
N VAL A 121 2.48 -3.79 -19.63
CA VAL A 121 1.58 -2.77 -19.07
C VAL A 121 0.70 -2.19 -20.17
N VAL A 122 -0.62 -2.31 -19.99
CA VAL A 122 -1.66 -1.86 -20.92
C VAL A 122 -2.50 -0.73 -20.30
N TYR A 123 -3.46 -0.19 -21.06
CA TYR A 123 -4.28 0.93 -20.63
C TYR A 123 -5.06 0.67 -19.34
N SER A 124 -5.62 -0.54 -19.18
CA SER A 124 -6.40 -0.92 -17.99
C SER A 124 -5.56 -1.01 -16.69
N ASP A 125 -4.24 -1.07 -16.80
CA ASP A 125 -3.36 -1.09 -15.64
C ASP A 125 -3.09 0.30 -15.07
N ILE A 126 -3.39 1.36 -15.83
CA ILE A 126 -2.94 2.73 -15.57
C ILE A 126 -3.98 3.52 -14.77
N ASP A 127 -3.54 4.21 -13.73
CA ASP A 127 -4.34 5.17 -12.96
C ASP A 127 -4.33 6.58 -13.62
N PHE A 128 -5.00 7.54 -12.97
CA PHE A 128 -5.06 8.93 -13.43
C PHE A 128 -3.71 9.65 -13.42
N ASN A 129 -2.72 9.17 -12.65
CA ASN A 129 -1.34 9.68 -12.65
C ASN A 129 -0.50 9.09 -13.79
N ARG A 130 -1.09 8.24 -14.65
CA ARG A 130 -0.43 7.52 -15.76
C ARG A 130 0.63 6.50 -15.30
N HIS A 131 0.50 6.01 -14.09
CA HIS A 131 1.32 4.93 -13.55
C HIS A 131 0.47 3.68 -13.33
N VAL A 132 1.13 2.52 -13.25
CA VAL A 132 0.43 1.28 -12.90
C VAL A 132 -0.22 1.45 -11.54
N ASN A 133 -1.52 1.18 -11.47
CA ASN A 133 -2.30 1.25 -10.24
C ASN A 133 -1.78 0.22 -9.21
N THR A 134 -1.76 0.61 -7.94
CA THR A 134 -1.35 -0.26 -6.83
C THR A 134 -2.04 -1.62 -6.84
N MET A 135 -3.35 -1.65 -7.11
CA MET A 135 -4.12 -2.91 -7.13
C MET A 135 -3.68 -3.84 -8.27
N ARG A 136 -3.23 -3.29 -9.40
CA ARG A 136 -2.75 -4.11 -10.53
C ARG A 136 -1.47 -4.89 -10.19
N TYR A 137 -0.56 -4.30 -9.41
CA TYR A 137 0.59 -5.06 -8.90
C TYR A 137 0.15 -6.23 -8.02
N ILE A 138 -0.83 -5.99 -7.12
CA ILE A 138 -1.37 -7.04 -6.24
C ILE A 138 -2.03 -8.14 -7.06
N GLU A 139 -2.85 -7.79 -8.06
CA GLU A 139 -3.50 -8.75 -8.94
C GLU A 139 -2.47 -9.61 -9.71
N MET A 140 -1.42 -8.99 -10.28
CA MET A 140 -0.36 -9.73 -10.97
C MET A 140 0.35 -10.74 -10.04
N MET A 141 0.54 -10.41 -8.76
CA MET A 141 1.11 -11.32 -7.77
C MET A 141 0.13 -12.44 -7.43
N ILE A 142 -1.15 -12.11 -7.20
CA ILE A 142 -2.20 -13.07 -6.85
C ILE A 142 -2.43 -14.07 -8.00
N ASP A 143 -2.38 -13.62 -9.25
CA ASP A 143 -2.55 -14.47 -10.44
C ASP A 143 -1.47 -15.57 -10.57
N MET A 144 -0.36 -15.44 -9.85
CA MET A 144 0.68 -16.48 -9.80
C MET A 144 0.42 -17.56 -8.73
N LEU A 145 -0.56 -17.34 -7.83
CA LEU A 145 -0.86 -18.26 -6.74
C LEU A 145 -1.85 -19.34 -7.18
N PRO A 146 -1.73 -20.57 -6.66
CA PRO A 146 -2.74 -21.60 -6.88
C PRO A 146 -4.12 -21.15 -6.38
N LEU A 147 -5.16 -21.39 -7.18
CA LEU A 147 -6.53 -21.00 -6.82
C LEU A 147 -6.99 -21.60 -5.49
N GLU A 148 -6.58 -22.84 -5.21
CA GLU A 148 -6.90 -23.55 -3.98
C GLU A 148 -6.36 -22.83 -2.75
N MET A 149 -5.22 -22.15 -2.88
CA MET A 149 -4.64 -21.33 -1.81
C MET A 149 -5.47 -20.07 -1.56
N LEU A 150 -5.97 -19.44 -2.62
CA LEU A 150 -6.77 -18.22 -2.56
C LEU A 150 -8.20 -18.47 -2.04
N MET A 151 -8.71 -19.68 -2.23
CA MET A 151 -10.06 -20.08 -1.78
C MET A 151 -10.10 -20.53 -0.32
N GLN A 152 -8.98 -20.56 0.39
CA GLN A 152 -8.96 -20.90 1.80
C GLN A 152 -9.49 -19.74 2.64
N GLU A 153 -10.43 -20.03 3.55
CA GLU A 153 -10.87 -19.10 4.58
C GLU A 153 -9.86 -19.08 5.73
N ALA A 154 -8.77 -18.37 5.52
CA ALA A 154 -7.70 -18.26 6.50
C ALA A 154 -7.27 -16.79 6.63
N PRO A 155 -6.77 -16.37 7.79
CA PRO A 155 -6.15 -15.06 7.93
C PRO A 155 -5.03 -14.88 6.93
N VAL A 156 -4.97 -13.70 6.32
CA VAL A 156 -3.95 -13.36 5.33
C VAL A 156 -3.24 -12.07 5.71
N ARG A 157 -1.93 -12.02 5.47
CA ARG A 157 -1.14 -10.79 5.55
C ARG A 157 -0.41 -10.55 4.24
N LEU A 158 -0.50 -9.32 3.73
CA LEU A 158 0.26 -8.83 2.59
C LEU A 158 1.21 -7.72 3.06
N ASP A 159 2.51 -7.89 2.80
CA ASP A 159 3.51 -6.84 2.92
C ASP A 159 4.00 -6.47 1.52
N ILE A 160 3.95 -5.19 1.15
CA ILE A 160 4.41 -4.73 -0.17
C ILE A 160 5.27 -3.49 -0.06
N HIS A 161 6.37 -3.42 -0.86
CA HIS A 161 7.22 -2.26 -1.01
C HIS A 161 7.20 -1.79 -2.45
N PHE A 162 6.86 -0.52 -2.66
CA PHE A 162 6.87 0.13 -3.97
C PHE A 162 8.20 0.85 -4.15
N LEU A 163 9.06 0.33 -5.03
CA LEU A 163 10.40 0.87 -5.25
C LEU A 163 10.48 1.80 -6.44
N ARG A 164 9.68 1.53 -7.48
CA ARG A 164 9.63 2.30 -8.72
C ARG A 164 8.23 2.30 -9.31
N GLU A 165 7.88 3.38 -9.97
CA GLU A 165 6.66 3.48 -10.77
C GLU A 165 6.85 2.80 -12.13
N CYS A 166 5.82 2.13 -12.61
CA CYS A 166 5.77 1.59 -13.96
C CYS A 166 4.72 2.32 -14.79
N ARG A 167 4.95 2.41 -16.10
CA ARG A 167 4.15 3.18 -17.04
C ARG A 167 3.68 2.34 -18.21
N TYR A 168 2.65 2.85 -18.91
CA TYR A 168 2.13 2.24 -20.12
C TYR A 168 3.24 1.82 -21.10
N GLY A 169 3.11 0.61 -21.65
CA GLY A 169 4.03 0.05 -22.64
C GLY A 169 5.30 -0.57 -22.08
N GLN A 170 5.60 -0.39 -20.79
CA GLN A 170 6.71 -1.09 -20.14
C GLN A 170 6.36 -2.56 -19.93
N THR A 171 7.39 -3.37 -19.77
CA THR A 171 7.27 -4.79 -19.44
C THR A 171 7.72 -5.02 -18.01
N LEU A 172 6.88 -5.69 -17.23
CA LEU A 172 7.17 -6.14 -15.87
C LEU A 172 7.48 -7.64 -15.90
N ALA A 173 8.48 -8.04 -15.16
CA ALA A 173 8.70 -9.43 -14.81
C ALA A 173 8.31 -9.59 -13.34
N VAL A 174 7.38 -10.49 -13.04
CA VAL A 174 6.95 -10.79 -11.67
C VAL A 174 7.57 -12.12 -11.30
N GLY A 175 8.55 -12.09 -10.42
CA GLY A 175 9.20 -13.27 -9.87
C GLY A 175 8.42 -13.79 -8.66
N TYR A 176 8.30 -15.10 -8.53
CA TYR A 176 7.59 -15.80 -7.45
C TYR A 176 8.43 -16.89 -6.82
N GLU A 177 8.46 -16.91 -5.50
CA GLU A 177 9.05 -17.96 -4.66
C GLU A 177 8.09 -18.33 -3.54
N GLN A 178 7.96 -19.63 -3.23
CA GLN A 178 7.18 -20.09 -2.08
C GLN A 178 8.09 -20.67 -0.99
N ARG A 179 7.88 -20.18 0.23
CA ARG A 179 8.56 -20.67 1.44
C ARG A 179 7.51 -21.08 2.48
N GLY A 180 7.14 -22.36 2.46
CA GLY A 180 6.04 -22.85 3.33
C GLY A 180 4.71 -22.18 3.01
N LEU A 181 4.14 -21.48 3.97
CA LEU A 181 2.89 -20.72 3.81
C LEU A 181 3.10 -19.27 3.34
N THR A 182 4.34 -18.87 3.03
CA THR A 182 4.66 -17.52 2.58
C THR A 182 4.96 -17.52 1.10
N ALA A 183 4.26 -16.68 0.34
CA ALA A 183 4.56 -16.36 -1.05
C ALA A 183 5.40 -15.07 -1.09
N LEU A 184 6.52 -15.09 -1.79
CA LEU A 184 7.43 -13.96 -1.98
C LEU A 184 7.43 -13.55 -3.44
N PHE A 185 7.43 -12.24 -3.70
CA PHE A 185 7.40 -11.68 -5.05
C PHE A 185 8.44 -10.56 -5.20
N GLU A 186 8.98 -10.41 -6.41
CA GLU A 186 9.82 -9.29 -6.81
C GLU A 186 9.45 -8.75 -8.20
#